data_c5251f04dc1657ef21e20a6b22488b0a
#
_entry.id   c5251f04dc1657ef21e20a6b22488b0a
#
_cell.length_a   1.000
_cell.length_b   1.000
_cell.length_c   1.000
_cell.angle_alpha   90.00
_cell.angle_beta   90.00
_cell.angle_gamma   90.00
#
_symmetry.space_group_name_H-M   'P 1'
#
loop_
_entity.id
_entity.type
_entity.pdbx_description
1 polymer ?
#
loop_
_entity_poly.entity_id
_entity_poly.type
_entity_poly.pdbx_seq_one_letter_code
_entity_poly.pdbx_strand_id
1 'polypeptide(L)'
;MCSSDLIAARARSLSAARAIIIVSAHWDTVAPTVGFADRPPTLHDFHGFPAALYDLRYPATGSRAAAEQVVDAIHAVGLAVERAPARGLDHGAWIPLRLMFPEAEVPVVPLSIQSHGGPRQAWQLGRALAPLAGQGFLVIGSGNVTHNLRDYRQAAHGGGPIPAYVRQFPSWLADRLLA
;
A
#
# COMPACT_ATOMS: atom_id res chain seq x y z
N MET A 1 16.58 -9.59 -15.32
CA MET A 1 15.97 -8.33 -14.85
C MET A 1 15.47 -8.59 -13.43
N CYS A 2 15.93 -7.84 -12.44
CA CYS A 2 15.51 -7.99 -11.06
C CYS A 2 14.04 -7.51 -10.91
N SER A 3 13.27 -8.05 -9.94
CA SER A 3 11.90 -7.61 -9.71
C SER A 3 11.79 -6.11 -9.44
N SER A 4 12.81 -5.52 -8.80
CA SER A 4 12.92 -4.07 -8.58
C SER A 4 13.01 -3.27 -9.86
N ASP A 5 13.73 -3.78 -10.88
CA ASP A 5 13.91 -3.09 -12.18
C ASP A 5 12.59 -3.03 -12.96
N LEU A 6 11.77 -4.10 -12.87
CA LEU A 6 10.45 -4.14 -13.51
C LEU A 6 9.49 -3.15 -12.84
N ILE A 7 9.50 -3.09 -11.52
CA ILE A 7 8.69 -2.14 -10.73
C ILE A 7 9.07 -0.71 -11.09
N ALA A 8 10.35 -0.37 -11.10
CA ALA A 8 10.85 0.95 -11.44
C ALA A 8 10.56 1.32 -12.91
N ALA A 9 10.69 0.37 -13.84
CA ALA A 9 10.35 0.60 -15.24
C ALA A 9 8.87 0.92 -15.45
N ARG A 10 7.97 0.20 -14.76
CA ARG A 10 6.53 0.44 -14.83
C ARG A 10 6.16 1.78 -14.19
N ALA A 11 6.79 2.13 -13.09
CA ALA A 11 6.52 3.38 -12.37
C ALA A 11 6.81 4.63 -13.21
N ARG A 12 7.82 4.62 -14.08
CA ARG A 12 8.11 5.76 -14.98
C ARG A 12 6.92 6.12 -15.87
N SER A 13 6.09 5.17 -16.28
CA SER A 13 4.87 5.44 -17.04
C SER A 13 3.73 6.00 -16.19
N LEU A 14 3.88 5.98 -14.86
CA LEU A 14 2.90 6.41 -13.87
C LEU A 14 3.31 7.69 -13.13
N SER A 15 4.48 8.27 -13.45
CA SER A 15 5.01 9.48 -12.79
C SER A 15 4.18 10.75 -13.07
N ALA A 16 3.28 10.72 -14.05
CA ALA A 16 2.34 11.79 -14.32
C ALA A 16 1.12 11.78 -13.37
N ALA A 17 1.09 10.90 -12.37
CA ALA A 17 0.01 10.86 -11.40
C ALA A 17 -0.05 12.15 -10.58
N ARG A 18 -1.25 12.65 -10.37
CA ARG A 18 -1.52 13.86 -9.58
C ARG A 18 -1.27 13.63 -8.08
N ALA A 19 -1.58 12.43 -7.60
CA ALA A 19 -1.30 11.94 -6.25
C ALA A 19 -1.35 10.40 -6.23
N ILE A 20 -0.67 9.82 -5.27
CA ILE A 20 -0.69 8.38 -4.99
C ILE A 20 -1.54 8.12 -3.76
N ILE A 21 -2.55 7.26 -3.88
CA ILE A 21 -3.26 6.68 -2.74
C ILE A 21 -2.58 5.33 -2.45
N ILE A 22 -1.91 5.22 -1.31
CA ILE A 22 -1.24 3.97 -0.90
C ILE A 22 -2.02 3.29 0.21
N VAL A 23 -2.50 2.08 -0.08
CA VAL A 23 -3.22 1.22 0.89
C VAL A 23 -2.25 0.16 1.37
N SER A 24 -1.75 0.31 2.61
CA SER A 24 -0.80 -0.62 3.20
C SER A 24 -1.48 -1.64 4.10
N ALA A 25 -1.12 -2.91 3.96
CA ALA A 25 -1.55 -3.99 4.85
C ALA A 25 -1.06 -3.83 6.30
N HIS A 26 -0.14 -2.89 6.56
CA HIS A 26 0.39 -2.59 7.89
C HIS A 26 -0.36 -1.47 8.61
N TRP A 27 -1.36 -0.89 7.99
CA TRP A 27 -2.21 0.11 8.64
C TRP A 27 -3.66 -0.36 8.66
N ASP A 28 -4.01 -1.07 9.72
CA ASP A 28 -5.34 -1.63 9.96
C ASP A 28 -6.09 -0.79 11.01
N THR A 29 -7.31 -0.37 10.70
CA THR A 29 -8.15 0.48 11.56
C THR A 29 -9.61 0.00 11.54
N VAL A 30 -10.40 0.47 12.50
CA VAL A 30 -11.82 0.09 12.61
C VAL A 30 -12.65 0.70 11.48
N ALA A 31 -12.41 1.96 11.14
CA ALA A 31 -13.05 2.64 10.02
C ALA A 31 -11.98 3.05 8.98
N PRO A 32 -12.30 3.16 7.68
CA PRO A 32 -11.40 3.76 6.71
C PRO A 32 -10.81 5.06 7.24
N THR A 33 -9.49 5.15 7.28
CA THR A 33 -8.77 6.30 7.83
C THR A 33 -7.79 6.83 6.80
N VAL A 34 -7.87 8.11 6.49
CA VAL A 34 -7.04 8.80 5.50
C VAL A 34 -5.97 9.62 6.20
N GLY A 35 -4.72 9.50 5.74
CA GLY A 35 -3.61 10.31 6.24
C GLY A 35 -3.62 11.73 5.68
N PHE A 36 -3.40 12.72 6.56
CA PHE A 36 -3.46 14.14 6.27
C PHE A 36 -2.16 14.90 6.55
N ALA A 37 -1.08 14.18 6.86
CA ALA A 37 0.21 14.81 7.11
C ALA A 37 0.74 15.49 5.84
N ASP A 38 1.16 16.75 5.94
CA ASP A 38 1.79 17.49 4.83
C ASP A 38 3.15 16.91 4.45
N ARG A 39 3.84 16.34 5.44
CA ARG A 39 5.10 15.59 5.29
C ARG A 39 5.02 14.33 6.14
N PRO A 40 4.44 13.24 5.60
CA PRO A 40 4.29 12.01 6.36
C PRO A 40 5.66 11.43 6.71
N PRO A 41 5.99 11.22 8.00
CA PRO A 41 7.26 10.65 8.40
C PRO A 41 7.41 9.20 7.92
N THR A 42 8.65 8.79 7.62
CA THR A 42 8.98 7.39 7.36
C THR A 42 8.92 6.61 8.68
N LEU A 43 8.06 5.61 8.77
CA LEU A 43 7.93 4.75 9.94
C LEU A 43 8.73 3.45 9.75
N HIS A 44 9.55 3.13 10.74
CA HIS A 44 10.31 1.86 10.78
C HIS A 44 9.58 0.90 11.72
N ASP A 45 8.43 0.41 11.28
CA ASP A 45 7.53 -0.49 12.00
C ASP A 45 7.95 -1.97 11.87
N PHE A 46 9.25 -2.23 11.78
CA PHE A 46 9.86 -3.54 11.69
C PHE A 46 11.04 -3.66 12.67
N HIS A 47 11.45 -4.89 13.02
CA HIS A 47 12.50 -5.16 13.99
C HIS A 47 13.42 -6.30 13.53
N GLY A 48 14.66 -6.31 14.04
CA GLY A 48 15.60 -7.40 13.80
C GLY A 48 16.35 -7.33 12.47
N PHE A 49 16.39 -6.15 11.85
CA PHE A 49 17.12 -5.92 10.62
C PHE A 49 18.43 -5.15 10.84
N PRO A 50 19.38 -5.15 9.88
CA PRO A 50 20.60 -4.36 9.95
C PRO A 50 20.33 -2.86 10.16
N ALA A 51 21.18 -2.20 10.95
CA ALA A 51 21.04 -0.79 11.33
C ALA A 51 20.83 0.14 10.12
N ALA A 52 21.54 -0.11 9.02
CA ALA A 52 21.42 0.68 7.79
C ALA A 52 19.99 0.79 7.23
N LEU A 53 19.10 -0.15 7.54
CA LEU A 53 17.69 -0.07 7.10
C LEU A 53 16.90 0.98 7.89
N TYR A 54 17.30 1.27 9.13
CA TYR A 54 16.65 2.29 9.96
C TYR A 54 17.11 3.71 9.62
N ASP A 55 18.18 3.86 8.84
CA ASP A 55 18.65 5.14 8.33
C ASP A 55 17.93 5.57 7.04
N LEU A 56 17.28 4.63 6.37
CA LEU A 56 16.55 4.94 5.14
C LEU A 56 15.37 5.86 5.42
N ARG A 57 15.17 6.83 4.53
CA ARG A 57 14.05 7.76 4.56
C ARG A 57 13.40 7.83 3.19
N TYR A 58 12.10 8.11 3.18
CA TYR A 58 11.37 8.42 1.96
C TYR A 58 10.69 9.78 2.16
N PRO A 59 11.24 10.86 1.59
CA PRO A 59 10.83 12.24 1.88
C PRO A 59 9.57 12.64 1.10
N ALA A 60 8.53 11.81 1.16
CA ALA A 60 7.27 12.11 0.48
C ALA A 60 6.62 13.38 1.01
N THR A 61 5.97 14.10 0.11
CA THR A 61 4.99 15.12 0.47
C THR A 61 3.60 14.52 0.53
N GLY A 62 2.75 15.03 1.41
CA GLY A 62 1.31 14.75 1.41
C GLY A 62 0.55 15.81 0.59
N SER A 63 -0.73 15.59 0.43
CA SER A 63 -1.64 16.56 -0.17
C SER A 63 -3.00 16.55 0.53
N ARG A 64 -3.26 17.59 1.32
CA ARG A 64 -4.57 17.75 1.99
C ARG A 64 -5.71 17.77 0.99
N ALA A 65 -5.54 18.48 -0.13
CA ALA A 65 -6.56 18.54 -1.17
C ALA A 65 -6.86 17.16 -1.80
N ALA A 66 -5.82 16.35 -2.02
CA ALA A 66 -6.00 14.99 -2.48
C ALA A 66 -6.64 14.09 -1.40
N ALA A 67 -6.23 14.26 -0.14
CA ALA A 67 -6.81 13.51 0.98
C ALA A 67 -8.30 13.82 1.18
N GLU A 68 -8.74 15.08 1.04
CA GLU A 68 -10.17 15.42 1.09
C GLU A 68 -10.95 14.76 -0.06
N GLN A 69 -10.41 14.69 -1.27
CA GLN A 69 -11.07 13.99 -2.38
C GLN A 69 -11.22 12.49 -2.10
N VAL A 70 -10.24 11.87 -1.41
CA VAL A 70 -10.37 10.47 -0.97
C VAL A 70 -11.48 10.34 0.07
N VAL A 71 -11.55 11.25 1.04
CA VAL A 71 -12.62 11.30 2.05
C VAL A 71 -14.00 11.43 1.38
N ASP A 72 -14.15 12.38 0.45
CA ASP A 72 -15.40 12.60 -0.26
C ASP A 72 -15.83 11.38 -1.06
N ALA A 73 -14.90 10.73 -1.75
CA ALA A 73 -15.16 9.50 -2.51
C ALA A 73 -15.63 8.35 -1.61
N ILE A 74 -15.06 8.20 -0.41
CA ILE A 74 -15.46 7.19 0.58
C ILE A 74 -16.84 7.51 1.16
N HIS A 75 -17.11 8.77 1.50
CA HIS A 75 -18.43 9.23 1.97
C HIS A 75 -19.52 9.01 0.92
N ALA A 76 -19.21 9.22 -0.36
CA ALA A 76 -20.18 9.08 -1.47
C ALA A 76 -20.76 7.66 -1.58
N VAL A 77 -20.07 6.63 -1.07
CA VAL A 77 -20.56 5.24 -1.01
C VAL A 77 -21.16 4.87 0.35
N GLY A 78 -21.37 5.85 1.23
CA GLY A 78 -22.02 5.67 2.55
C GLY A 78 -21.10 5.07 3.62
N LEU A 79 -19.78 5.05 3.41
CA LEU A 79 -18.84 4.61 4.43
C LEU A 79 -18.40 5.79 5.32
N ALA A 80 -18.37 5.56 6.63
CA ALA A 80 -17.71 6.49 7.54
C ALA A 80 -16.20 6.50 7.26
N VAL A 81 -15.56 7.67 7.43
CA VAL A 81 -14.11 7.79 7.23
C VAL A 81 -13.51 8.73 8.27
N GLU A 82 -12.35 8.38 8.78
CA GLU A 82 -11.59 9.15 9.74
C GLU A 82 -10.40 9.86 9.09
N ARG A 83 -9.92 10.91 9.74
CA ARG A 83 -8.73 11.68 9.33
C ARG A 83 -7.61 11.48 10.32
N ALA A 84 -6.43 11.13 9.83
CA ALA A 84 -5.21 10.99 10.64
C ALA A 84 -4.20 12.09 10.29
N PRO A 85 -4.19 13.21 11.03
CA PRO A 85 -3.41 14.39 10.68
C PRO A 85 -1.89 14.19 10.76
N ALA A 86 -1.43 13.18 11.53
CA ALA A 86 0.00 12.92 11.76
C ALA A 86 0.46 11.54 11.29
N ARG A 87 -0.37 10.81 10.52
CA ARG A 87 0.00 9.46 10.05
C ARG A 87 1.20 9.52 9.12
N GLY A 88 2.25 8.76 9.46
CA GLY A 88 3.41 8.51 8.60
C GLY A 88 3.19 7.36 7.61
N LEU A 89 4.22 7.07 6.82
CA LEU A 89 4.25 5.94 5.90
C LEU A 89 4.96 4.75 6.58
N ASP A 90 4.24 3.65 6.81
CA ASP A 90 4.82 2.39 7.28
C ASP A 90 5.66 1.73 6.16
N HIS A 91 6.41 0.66 6.51
CA HIS A 91 7.32 0.02 5.55
C HIS A 91 6.59 -0.60 4.35
N GLY A 92 5.34 -1.03 4.51
CA GLY A 92 4.51 -1.48 3.40
C GLY A 92 4.16 -0.35 2.43
N ALA A 93 4.20 0.89 2.87
CA ALA A 93 4.00 2.07 2.02
C ALA A 93 5.32 2.62 1.47
N TRP A 94 6.29 3.00 2.33
CA TRP A 94 7.46 3.73 1.86
C TRP A 94 8.48 2.89 1.10
N ILE A 95 8.60 1.57 1.36
CA ILE A 95 9.56 0.72 0.62
C ILE A 95 9.17 0.60 -0.85
N PRO A 96 7.93 0.15 -1.21
CA PRO A 96 7.55 0.08 -2.62
C PRO A 96 7.55 1.46 -3.29
N LEU A 97 7.11 2.52 -2.60
CA LEU A 97 7.14 3.86 -3.16
C LEU A 97 8.57 4.33 -3.46
N ARG A 98 9.53 4.05 -2.58
CA ARG A 98 10.95 4.37 -2.81
C ARG A 98 11.54 3.64 -4.01
N LEU A 99 11.07 2.43 -4.30
CA LEU A 99 11.48 1.69 -5.49
C LEU A 99 10.81 2.20 -6.77
N MET A 100 9.56 2.63 -6.68
CA MET A 100 8.77 3.10 -7.81
C MET A 100 9.05 4.57 -8.15
N PHE A 101 9.13 5.42 -7.13
CA PHE A 101 9.24 6.87 -7.21
C PHE A 101 10.38 7.36 -6.30
N PRO A 102 11.65 7.08 -6.64
CA PRO A 102 12.80 7.34 -5.75
C PRO A 102 12.95 8.83 -5.39
N GLU A 103 12.55 9.74 -6.27
CA GLU A 103 12.63 11.19 -6.07
C GLU A 103 11.47 11.76 -5.23
N ALA A 104 10.49 10.92 -4.86
CA ALA A 104 9.32 11.28 -4.06
C ALA A 104 8.54 12.51 -4.61
N GLU A 105 8.49 12.67 -5.93
CA GLU A 105 7.92 13.84 -6.60
C GLU A 105 6.39 13.89 -6.53
N VAL A 106 5.74 12.72 -6.45
CA VAL A 106 4.28 12.61 -6.44
C VAL A 106 3.77 12.63 -5.00
N PRO A 107 2.81 13.50 -4.65
CA PRO A 107 2.24 13.52 -3.31
C PRO A 107 1.57 12.19 -2.94
N VAL A 108 1.69 11.80 -1.66
CA VAL A 108 1.21 10.51 -1.15
C VAL A 108 0.11 10.71 -0.11
N VAL A 109 -0.99 9.99 -0.29
CA VAL A 109 -2.11 9.89 0.65
C VAL A 109 -2.19 8.45 1.15
N PRO A 110 -1.76 8.14 2.37
CA PRO A 110 -1.94 6.81 2.93
C PRO A 110 -3.42 6.59 3.32
N LEU A 111 -3.90 5.37 3.09
CA LEU A 111 -5.24 4.92 3.44
C LEU A 111 -5.15 3.56 4.14
N SER A 112 -5.88 3.43 5.25
CA SER A 112 -5.90 2.19 6.02
C SER A 112 -6.77 1.11 5.40
N ILE A 113 -6.49 -0.14 5.79
CA ILE A 113 -7.38 -1.29 5.57
C ILE A 113 -8.28 -1.51 6.80
N GLN A 114 -9.32 -2.35 6.63
CA GLN A 114 -10.22 -2.80 7.68
C GLN A 114 -10.32 -4.33 7.58
N SER A 115 -9.34 -5.04 8.13
CA SER A 115 -9.25 -6.50 8.02
C SER A 115 -10.47 -7.22 8.59
N HIS A 116 -11.08 -6.68 9.65
CA HIS A 116 -12.29 -7.21 10.31
C HIS A 116 -13.55 -7.08 9.44
N GLY A 117 -13.60 -6.11 8.50
CA GLY A 117 -14.73 -5.90 7.59
C GLY A 117 -14.79 -6.90 6.43
N GLY A 118 -13.74 -7.67 6.24
CA GLY A 118 -13.63 -8.72 5.25
C GLY A 118 -13.64 -8.22 3.79
N PRO A 119 -13.71 -9.17 2.83
CA PRO A 119 -13.56 -8.85 1.40
C PRO A 119 -14.64 -7.90 0.86
N ARG A 120 -15.86 -7.95 1.40
CA ARG A 120 -16.97 -7.10 0.95
C ARG A 120 -16.67 -5.64 1.23
N GLN A 121 -16.21 -5.31 2.42
CA GLN A 121 -15.86 -3.92 2.79
C GLN A 121 -14.64 -3.43 2.00
N ALA A 122 -13.62 -4.26 1.84
CA ALA A 122 -12.46 -3.95 1.01
C ALA A 122 -12.86 -3.66 -0.44
N TRP A 123 -13.79 -4.44 -1.00
CA TRP A 123 -14.32 -4.20 -2.35
C TRP A 123 -15.13 -2.89 -2.43
N GLN A 124 -15.97 -2.58 -1.44
CA GLN A 124 -16.71 -1.31 -1.39
C GLN A 124 -15.74 -0.11 -1.33
N LEU A 125 -14.68 -0.21 -0.52
CA LEU A 125 -13.64 0.81 -0.46
C LEU A 125 -12.93 0.98 -1.82
N GLY A 126 -12.56 -0.13 -2.47
CA GLY A 126 -11.98 -0.10 -3.81
C GLY A 126 -12.90 0.56 -4.85
N ARG A 127 -14.21 0.27 -4.78
CA ARG A 127 -15.23 0.91 -5.63
C ARG A 127 -15.33 2.42 -5.38
N ALA A 128 -15.20 2.87 -4.13
CA ALA A 128 -15.18 4.28 -3.80
C ALA A 128 -13.98 5.01 -4.45
N LEU A 129 -12.83 4.35 -4.50
CA LEU A 129 -11.61 4.92 -5.07
C LEU A 129 -11.55 4.87 -6.61
N ALA A 130 -12.29 3.97 -7.25
CA ALA A 130 -12.22 3.77 -8.70
C ALA A 130 -12.40 5.05 -9.53
N PRO A 131 -13.35 5.99 -9.23
CA PRO A 131 -13.48 7.23 -9.98
C PRO A 131 -12.26 8.14 -9.90
N LEU A 132 -11.47 8.07 -8.83
CA LEU A 132 -10.28 8.89 -8.65
C LEU A 132 -9.18 8.54 -9.65
N ALA A 133 -9.11 7.29 -10.12
CA ALA A 133 -8.16 6.88 -11.15
C ALA A 133 -8.35 7.69 -12.44
N GLY A 134 -9.60 7.94 -12.84
CA GLY A 134 -9.94 8.82 -13.97
C GLY A 134 -9.62 10.30 -13.74
N GLN A 135 -9.33 10.69 -12.51
CA GLN A 135 -8.96 12.06 -12.12
C GLN A 135 -7.42 12.22 -11.90
N GLY A 136 -6.66 11.25 -12.35
CA GLY A 136 -5.19 11.26 -12.28
C GLY A 136 -4.59 10.74 -10.98
N PHE A 137 -5.39 10.08 -10.12
CA PHE A 137 -4.84 9.41 -8.94
C PHE A 137 -4.31 8.02 -9.32
N LEU A 138 -3.17 7.65 -8.73
CA LEU A 138 -2.67 6.28 -8.76
C LEU A 138 -3.03 5.59 -7.46
N VAL A 139 -3.80 4.51 -7.54
CA VAL A 139 -4.14 3.68 -6.36
C VAL A 139 -3.21 2.48 -6.32
N ILE A 140 -2.48 2.33 -5.21
CA ILE A 140 -1.54 1.22 -4.97
C ILE A 140 -1.99 0.45 -3.74
N GLY A 141 -2.30 -0.83 -3.90
CA GLY A 141 -2.42 -1.78 -2.79
C GLY A 141 -1.07 -2.43 -2.51
N SER A 142 -0.60 -2.35 -1.28
CA SER A 142 0.67 -2.93 -0.86
C SER A 142 0.47 -3.96 0.24
N GLY A 143 0.93 -5.17 -0.02
CA GLY A 143 0.91 -6.30 0.90
C GLY A 143 1.43 -7.56 0.23
N ASN A 144 1.79 -8.55 1.03
CA ASN A 144 2.16 -9.86 0.52
C ASN A 144 0.91 -10.67 0.17
N VAL A 145 0.89 -11.27 -1.01
CA VAL A 145 -0.21 -12.15 -1.46
C VAL A 145 -0.38 -13.36 -0.53
N THR A 146 0.73 -13.88 0.01
CA THR A 146 0.76 -14.89 1.08
C THR A 146 1.78 -14.46 2.12
N HIS A 147 1.40 -14.39 3.41
CA HIS A 147 2.25 -13.89 4.48
C HIS A 147 2.18 -14.80 5.72
N ASN A 148 2.62 -16.05 5.57
CA ASN A 148 2.75 -16.96 6.71
C ASN A 148 4.20 -17.03 7.18
N LEU A 149 4.54 -16.24 8.19
CA LEU A 149 5.89 -16.18 8.76
C LEU A 149 6.34 -17.49 9.39
N ARG A 150 5.42 -18.34 9.87
CA ARG A 150 5.74 -19.65 10.43
C ARG A 150 6.27 -20.57 9.33
N ASP A 151 5.54 -20.70 8.24
CA ASP A 151 5.93 -21.53 7.10
C ASP A 151 7.22 -21.02 6.46
N TYR A 152 7.36 -19.69 6.34
CA TYR A 152 8.60 -19.08 5.86
C TYR A 152 9.81 -19.45 6.73
N ARG A 153 9.68 -19.34 8.06
CA ARG A 153 10.77 -19.72 8.99
C ARG A 153 11.11 -21.20 8.92
N GLN A 154 10.09 -22.06 8.83
CA GLN A 154 10.31 -23.51 8.66
C GLN A 154 11.05 -23.82 7.36
N ALA A 155 10.66 -23.22 6.24
CA ALA A 155 11.34 -23.40 4.97
C ALA A 155 12.79 -22.86 4.98
N ALA A 156 13.00 -21.70 5.59
CA ALA A 156 14.32 -21.06 5.66
C ALA A 156 15.32 -21.81 6.56
N HIS A 157 14.85 -22.46 7.64
CA HIS A 157 15.72 -23.15 8.62
C HIS A 157 15.72 -24.67 8.49
N GLY A 158 14.74 -25.28 7.88
CA GLY A 158 14.55 -26.73 7.84
C GLY A 158 14.47 -27.36 6.46
N GLY A 159 14.51 -26.60 5.38
CA GLY A 159 14.43 -27.13 4.02
C GLY A 159 13.13 -27.88 3.70
N GLY A 160 12.06 -27.61 4.43
CA GLY A 160 10.74 -28.22 4.17
C GLY A 160 10.15 -27.78 2.84
N PRO A 161 9.19 -28.54 2.28
CA PRO A 161 8.55 -28.20 1.03
C PRO A 161 7.76 -26.89 1.17
N ILE A 162 7.82 -26.05 0.13
CA ILE A 162 6.99 -24.84 0.07
C ILE A 162 5.51 -25.26 0.01
N PRO A 163 4.66 -24.79 0.94
CA PRO A 163 3.23 -25.13 0.95
C PRO A 163 2.54 -24.83 -0.38
N ALA A 164 1.62 -25.69 -0.79
CA ALA A 164 0.95 -25.59 -2.10
C ALA A 164 0.22 -24.24 -2.29
N TYR A 165 -0.39 -23.69 -1.24
CA TYR A 165 -1.10 -22.42 -1.30
C TYR A 165 -0.23 -21.24 -1.72
N VAL A 166 1.09 -21.29 -1.45
CA VAL A 166 2.05 -20.23 -1.82
C VAL A 166 2.17 -20.08 -3.35
N ARG A 167 1.85 -21.12 -4.11
CA ARG A 167 1.81 -21.10 -5.57
C ARG A 167 0.39 -20.96 -6.09
N GLN A 168 -0.57 -21.69 -5.50
CA GLN A 168 -1.94 -21.76 -5.98
C GLN A 168 -2.68 -20.45 -5.84
N PHE A 169 -2.55 -19.77 -4.69
CA PHE A 169 -3.28 -18.52 -4.44
C PHE A 169 -2.79 -17.36 -5.32
N PRO A 170 -1.48 -17.10 -5.50
CA PRO A 170 -1.01 -16.09 -6.45
C PRO A 170 -1.43 -16.35 -7.89
N SER A 171 -1.41 -17.61 -8.34
CA SER A 171 -1.88 -17.96 -9.70
C SER A 171 -3.36 -17.68 -9.85
N TRP A 172 -4.17 -18.14 -8.90
CA TRP A 172 -5.61 -17.86 -8.90
C TRP A 172 -5.90 -16.34 -8.89
N LEU A 173 -5.17 -15.56 -8.08
CA LEU A 173 -5.33 -14.10 -8.02
C LEU A 173 -4.97 -13.46 -9.36
N ALA A 174 -3.83 -13.85 -9.96
CA ALA A 174 -3.39 -13.32 -11.24
C ALA A 174 -4.45 -13.57 -12.34
N ASP A 175 -5.01 -14.79 -12.40
CA ASP A 175 -6.06 -15.14 -13.35
C ASP A 175 -7.33 -14.28 -13.18
N ARG A 176 -7.63 -13.84 -11.95
CA ARG A 176 -8.80 -12.98 -11.66
C ARG A 176 -8.55 -11.49 -11.92
N LEU A 177 -7.31 -11.05 -11.81
CA LEU A 177 -6.93 -9.66 -12.09
C LEU A 177 -6.73 -9.38 -13.58
N LEU A 178 -6.43 -10.42 -14.38
CA LEU A 178 -6.15 -10.31 -15.82
C LEU A 178 -7.35 -10.72 -16.70
N ALA A 179 -8.40 -11.25 -16.11
CA ALA A 179 -9.65 -11.61 -16.80
C ALA A 179 -10.57 -10.40 -16.96
#